data_ca5bb59a5b07208e53bb5eb894069adb
#
_entry.id   ca5bb59a5b07208e53bb5eb894069adb
#
_cell.length_a   1.000
_cell.length_b   1.000
_cell.length_c   1.000
_cell.angle_alpha   90.00
_cell.angle_beta   90.00
_cell.angle_gamma   90.00
#
_symmetry.space_group_name_H-M   'P 1'
#
loop_
_entity.id
_entity.type
_entity.pdbx_description
1 polymer ?
#
loop_
_entity_poly.entity_id
_entity_poly.type
_entity_poly.pdbx_seq_one_letter_code
_entity_poly.pdbx_strand_id
1 'polypeptide(L)'
;MSIEKNLASILTEFQDWALFDGKYSVSTITRDSRKIRELSNSFNVLAPTQEEVREYFIFKLKEGAKRQTLNVTRKAVVKWIRFLNEKQGAAIDIVLPKIKEPRTAIGWIPTDIEVKKIIHQADIQRNRECASRDGAIMRILFSGGLRIGEVARMELNDLRENGVFVHSEKGEVETIVGISDDAMNAIRKYIQYYRRPTDPKALFTSEGGRMDSEYMRQHISRIGKIVCKDFHPHSARHWVATTLLSGREDEGIAPIDIRFVQTHLRHASLASTQVYTHVDPEKNAKLVRERLNKFFLVIPLKSGPMNPHMLERVWRGSNPRPMD
;
A
#
# COMPACT_ATOMS: atom_id res chain seq x y z
N MET A 1 -13.90 8.30 40.59
CA MET A 1 -14.03 7.86 39.20
C MET A 1 -12.67 8.01 38.59
N SER A 2 -12.03 6.90 38.13
CA SER A 2 -10.61 6.86 37.83
C SER A 2 -10.29 7.70 36.55
N ILE A 3 -9.08 8.23 36.48
CA ILE A 3 -8.49 8.95 35.34
C ILE A 3 -8.68 8.16 34.02
N GLU A 4 -8.65 6.84 34.08
CA GLU A 4 -8.86 5.95 32.92
C GLU A 4 -10.26 6.02 32.31
N LYS A 5 -11.31 6.12 33.13
CA LYS A 5 -12.68 6.28 32.61
C LYS A 5 -12.89 7.63 31.94
N ASN A 6 -12.21 8.67 32.46
CA ASN A 6 -12.26 10.00 31.87
C ASN A 6 -11.48 10.02 30.52
N LEU A 7 -10.30 9.43 30.47
CA LEU A 7 -9.49 9.38 29.23
C LEU A 7 -10.21 8.62 28.09
N ALA A 8 -10.92 7.53 28.40
CA ALA A 8 -11.66 6.78 27.39
C ALA A 8 -12.78 7.62 26.74
N SER A 9 -13.53 8.40 27.52
CA SER A 9 -14.54 9.31 27.00
C SER A 9 -13.92 10.39 26.12
N ILE A 10 -12.85 11.05 26.61
CA ILE A 10 -12.18 12.12 25.88
C ILE A 10 -11.52 11.61 24.59
N LEU A 11 -11.03 10.35 24.58
CA LEU A 11 -10.52 9.72 23.36
C LEU A 11 -11.62 9.49 22.31
N THR A 12 -12.86 9.20 22.74
CA THR A 12 -14.00 9.13 21.80
C THR A 12 -14.29 10.49 21.20
N GLU A 13 -14.34 11.54 22.00
CA GLU A 13 -14.52 12.91 21.52
C GLU A 13 -13.38 13.35 20.58
N PHE A 14 -12.14 12.94 20.88
CA PHE A 14 -11.00 13.17 19.98
C PHE A 14 -11.18 12.47 18.63
N GLN A 15 -11.70 11.24 18.62
CA GLN A 15 -11.94 10.49 17.38
C GLN A 15 -12.98 11.23 16.51
N ASP A 16 -14.06 11.69 17.11
CA ASP A 16 -15.11 12.44 16.41
C ASP A 16 -14.59 13.78 15.87
N TRP A 17 -13.88 14.53 16.71
CA TRP A 17 -13.23 15.77 16.28
C TRP A 17 -12.21 15.52 15.17
N ALA A 18 -11.38 14.51 15.31
CA ALA A 18 -10.34 14.20 14.33
C ALA A 18 -10.92 13.77 12.98
N LEU A 19 -12.08 13.10 13.00
CA LEU A 19 -12.79 12.70 11.79
C LEU A 19 -13.44 13.89 11.10
N PHE A 20 -14.18 14.71 11.83
CA PHE A 20 -15.00 15.77 11.28
C PHE A 20 -14.23 17.09 11.09
N ASP A 21 -13.68 17.65 12.16
CA ASP A 21 -12.97 18.94 12.14
C ASP A 21 -11.54 18.79 11.59
N GLY A 22 -10.83 17.75 12.03
CA GLY A 22 -9.44 17.49 11.63
C GLY A 22 -9.29 16.85 10.25
N LYS A 23 -10.37 16.29 9.69
CA LYS A 23 -10.39 15.60 8.38
C LYS A 23 -9.30 14.53 8.24
N TYR A 24 -9.00 13.84 9.35
CA TYR A 24 -8.03 12.74 9.32
C TYR A 24 -8.70 11.43 8.94
N SER A 25 -7.93 10.51 8.35
CA SER A 25 -8.46 9.17 8.04
C SER A 25 -8.65 8.32 9.28
N VAL A 26 -9.62 7.41 9.24
CA VAL A 26 -9.91 6.46 10.32
C VAL A 26 -8.65 5.71 10.80
N SER A 27 -7.80 5.24 9.88
CA SER A 27 -6.54 4.56 10.22
C SER A 27 -5.56 5.46 10.99
N THR A 28 -5.49 6.74 10.65
CA THR A 28 -4.69 7.73 11.37
C THR A 28 -5.24 7.96 12.77
N ILE A 29 -6.56 8.13 12.89
CA ILE A 29 -7.26 8.36 14.16
C ILE A 29 -7.06 7.17 15.11
N THR A 30 -7.26 5.96 14.63
CA THR A 30 -7.07 4.72 15.43
C THR A 30 -5.63 4.60 15.93
N ARG A 31 -4.65 4.85 15.05
CA ARG A 31 -3.23 4.85 15.43
C ARG A 31 -2.92 5.91 16.47
N ASP A 32 -3.38 7.13 16.27
CA ASP A 32 -3.07 8.26 17.14
C ASP A 32 -3.76 8.08 18.51
N SER A 33 -5.01 7.60 18.56
CA SER A 33 -5.72 7.26 19.80
C SER A 33 -5.00 6.17 20.61
N ARG A 34 -4.49 5.13 19.91
CA ARG A 34 -3.68 4.10 20.57
C ARG A 34 -2.40 4.71 21.16
N LYS A 35 -1.73 5.60 20.42
CA LYS A 35 -0.52 6.27 20.90
C LYS A 35 -0.78 7.13 22.13
N ILE A 36 -1.87 7.89 22.17
CA ILE A 36 -2.24 8.70 23.34
C ILE A 36 -2.53 7.80 24.54
N ARG A 37 -3.20 6.67 24.35
CA ARG A 37 -3.42 5.71 25.42
C ARG A 37 -2.10 5.10 25.92
N GLU A 38 -1.14 4.77 25.03
CA GLU A 38 0.19 4.32 25.44
C GLU A 38 0.94 5.38 26.27
N LEU A 39 0.83 6.66 25.86
CA LEU A 39 1.51 7.79 26.51
C LEU A 39 0.95 8.09 27.91
N SER A 40 -0.33 7.78 28.17
CA SER A 40 -0.94 8.01 29.50
C SER A 40 -0.26 7.18 30.63
N ASN A 41 0.49 6.15 30.27
CA ASN A 41 1.32 5.40 31.21
C ASN A 41 2.65 6.11 31.55
N SER A 42 3.00 7.18 30.83
CA SER A 42 4.29 7.86 30.97
C SER A 42 4.16 9.26 31.58
N PHE A 43 3.05 9.94 31.28
CA PHE A 43 2.75 11.28 31.82
C PHE A 43 1.24 11.57 31.76
N ASN A 44 0.81 12.66 32.41
CA ASN A 44 -0.59 13.10 32.36
C ASN A 44 -0.96 13.64 30.98
N VAL A 45 -1.53 12.83 30.11
CA VAL A 45 -1.91 13.23 28.74
C VAL A 45 -3.05 14.24 28.67
N LEU A 46 -3.83 14.42 29.75
CA LEU A 46 -4.93 15.39 29.80
C LEU A 46 -4.46 16.82 30.17
N ALA A 47 -3.33 16.91 30.85
CA ALA A 47 -2.70 18.19 31.19
C ALA A 47 -1.16 18.02 31.14
N PRO A 48 -0.61 17.70 29.94
CA PRO A 48 0.82 17.48 29.81
C PRO A 48 1.60 18.79 29.99
N THR A 49 2.76 18.69 30.60
CA THR A 49 3.72 19.80 30.69
C THR A 49 4.79 19.67 29.59
N GLN A 50 5.43 20.80 29.25
CA GLN A 50 6.56 20.82 28.30
C GLN A 50 7.68 19.87 28.75
N GLU A 51 7.95 19.83 30.06
CA GLU A 51 9.03 19.04 30.65
C GLU A 51 8.74 17.54 30.55
N GLU A 52 7.57 17.07 31.00
CA GLU A 52 7.18 15.65 30.93
C GLU A 52 7.26 15.11 29.52
N VAL A 53 6.73 15.86 28.55
CA VAL A 53 6.75 15.43 27.14
C VAL A 53 8.18 15.40 26.60
N ARG A 54 9.00 16.41 26.94
CA ARG A 54 10.41 16.46 26.55
C ARG A 54 11.21 15.29 27.14
N GLU A 55 11.04 15.01 28.42
CA GLU A 55 11.71 13.91 29.12
C GLU A 55 11.35 12.56 28.50
N TYR A 56 10.07 12.33 28.16
CA TYR A 56 9.64 11.13 27.46
C TYR A 56 10.39 10.95 26.13
N PHE A 57 10.47 11.99 25.29
CA PHE A 57 11.17 11.88 24.01
C PHE A 57 12.67 11.68 24.17
N ILE A 58 13.30 12.34 25.15
CA ILE A 58 14.74 12.15 25.48
C ILE A 58 14.98 10.71 25.97
N PHE A 59 14.15 10.23 26.87
CA PHE A 59 14.24 8.86 27.39
C PHE A 59 14.16 7.84 26.24
N LYS A 60 13.15 7.98 25.38
CA LYS A 60 12.97 7.07 24.23
C LYS A 60 14.13 7.15 23.22
N LEU A 61 14.73 8.32 23.02
CA LEU A 61 15.93 8.46 22.17
C LEU A 61 17.13 7.74 22.80
N LYS A 62 17.31 7.84 24.12
CA LYS A 62 18.38 7.12 24.84
C LYS A 62 18.18 5.61 24.81
N GLU A 63 16.95 5.14 24.84
CA GLU A 63 16.60 3.71 24.63
C GLU A 63 16.82 3.22 23.19
N GLY A 64 17.26 4.07 22.26
CA GLY A 64 17.50 3.70 20.86
C GLY A 64 16.23 3.65 19.99
N ALA A 65 15.13 4.26 20.40
CA ALA A 65 13.92 4.31 19.59
C ALA A 65 14.17 5.01 18.25
N LYS A 66 13.63 4.46 17.17
CA LYS A 66 13.79 5.02 15.81
C LYS A 66 13.19 6.43 15.75
N ARG A 67 13.96 7.39 15.27
CA ARG A 67 13.54 8.81 15.15
C ARG A 67 12.27 8.98 14.33
N GLN A 68 12.07 8.15 13.30
CA GLN A 68 10.84 8.11 12.51
C GLN A 68 9.62 7.75 13.37
N THR A 69 9.74 6.73 14.23
CA THR A 69 8.67 6.32 15.17
C THR A 69 8.35 7.45 16.14
N LEU A 70 9.37 8.12 16.68
CA LEU A 70 9.16 9.25 17.57
C LEU A 70 8.51 10.44 16.88
N ASN A 71 8.83 10.71 15.61
CA ASN A 71 8.14 11.75 14.84
C ASN A 71 6.65 11.41 14.59
N VAL A 72 6.29 10.14 14.45
CA VAL A 72 4.89 9.70 14.40
C VAL A 72 4.20 9.97 15.74
N THR A 73 4.85 9.60 16.85
CA THR A 73 4.35 9.89 18.20
C THR A 73 4.19 11.39 18.43
N ARG A 74 5.18 12.19 18.04
CA ARG A 74 5.12 13.66 18.10
C ARG A 74 3.90 14.22 17.38
N LYS A 75 3.63 13.73 16.17
CA LYS A 75 2.45 14.17 15.39
C LYS A 75 1.14 13.83 16.11
N ALA A 76 1.05 12.68 16.77
CA ALA A 76 -0.11 12.32 17.56
C ALA A 76 -0.28 13.25 18.77
N VAL A 77 0.80 13.54 19.53
CA VAL A 77 0.78 14.48 20.66
C VAL A 77 0.36 15.88 20.22
N VAL A 78 0.90 16.41 19.13
CA VAL A 78 0.54 17.75 18.61
C VAL A 78 -0.95 17.82 18.27
N LYS A 79 -1.51 16.79 17.64
CA LYS A 79 -2.95 16.75 17.34
C LYS A 79 -3.80 16.64 18.60
N TRP A 80 -3.35 15.85 19.57
CA TRP A 80 -4.03 15.70 20.85
C TRP A 80 -4.08 17.02 21.63
N ILE A 81 -2.95 17.73 21.73
CA ILE A 81 -2.89 19.05 22.37
C ILE A 81 -3.81 20.04 21.66
N ARG A 82 -3.80 20.05 20.34
CA ARG A 82 -4.70 20.90 19.56
C ARG A 82 -6.16 20.60 19.89
N PHE A 83 -6.56 19.34 19.95
CA PHE A 83 -7.92 18.94 20.34
C PHE A 83 -8.26 19.40 21.77
N LEU A 84 -7.37 19.18 22.75
CA LEU A 84 -7.59 19.61 24.14
C LEU A 84 -7.79 21.13 24.22
N ASN A 85 -7.00 21.89 23.50
CA ASN A 85 -7.14 23.35 23.48
C ASN A 85 -8.45 23.79 22.81
N GLU A 86 -8.81 23.22 21.65
CA GLU A 86 -9.98 23.63 20.88
C GLU A 86 -11.32 23.16 21.49
N LYS A 87 -11.35 21.96 22.07
CA LYS A 87 -12.61 21.33 22.51
C LYS A 87 -12.76 21.16 24.02
N GLN A 88 -11.63 21.09 24.75
CA GLN A 88 -11.65 20.93 26.22
C GLN A 88 -11.28 22.24 26.95
N GLY A 89 -11.02 23.33 26.20
CA GLY A 89 -10.65 24.63 26.79
C GLY A 89 -9.30 24.61 27.52
N ALA A 90 -8.45 23.65 27.26
CA ALA A 90 -7.12 23.60 27.82
C ALA A 90 -6.24 24.73 27.22
N ALA A 91 -5.36 25.30 28.03
CA ALA A 91 -4.42 26.32 27.56
C ALA A 91 -2.98 25.72 27.55
N ILE A 92 -2.83 24.63 26.82
CA ILE A 92 -1.56 23.87 26.77
C ILE A 92 -0.70 24.48 25.66
N ASP A 93 0.44 25.07 26.04
CA ASP A 93 1.46 25.59 25.14
C ASP A 93 2.72 24.71 25.21
N ILE A 94 2.82 23.75 24.28
CA ILE A 94 3.97 22.82 24.19
C ILE A 94 4.56 22.90 22.79
N VAL A 95 5.82 23.23 22.71
CA VAL A 95 6.60 23.27 21.48
C VAL A 95 7.33 21.94 21.30
N LEU A 96 6.92 21.17 20.30
CA LEU A 96 7.55 19.90 19.94
C LEU A 96 8.26 20.01 18.57
N PRO A 97 9.56 20.30 18.55
CA PRO A 97 10.32 20.38 17.31
C PRO A 97 10.36 19.02 16.60
N LYS A 98 10.42 19.04 15.28
CA LYS A 98 10.62 17.83 14.50
C LYS A 98 11.99 17.22 14.84
N ILE A 99 12.01 15.94 15.18
CA ILE A 99 13.26 15.20 15.42
C ILE A 99 13.94 15.00 14.07
N LYS A 100 15.16 15.54 13.92
CA LYS A 100 15.94 15.42 12.69
C LYS A 100 16.24 13.94 12.41
N GLU A 101 15.75 13.45 11.29
CA GLU A 101 16.02 12.09 10.81
C GLU A 101 17.28 12.11 9.96
N PRO A 102 18.20 11.14 10.14
CA PRO A 102 19.25 10.94 9.16
C PRO A 102 18.59 10.63 7.80
N ARG A 103 19.22 11.07 6.72
CA ARG A 103 18.79 10.60 5.38
C ARG A 103 18.99 9.08 5.36
N THR A 104 17.90 8.34 5.47
CA THR A 104 17.95 6.89 5.35
C THR A 104 18.26 6.56 3.89
N ALA A 105 19.27 5.74 3.68
CA ALA A 105 19.43 5.04 2.40
C ALA A 105 18.13 4.30 2.07
N ILE A 106 17.86 4.13 0.80
CA ILE A 106 16.74 3.28 0.34
C ILE A 106 16.87 1.95 1.10
N GLY A 107 15.76 1.50 1.69
CA GLY A 107 15.73 0.22 2.40
C GLY A 107 16.15 -0.94 1.47
N TRP A 108 16.27 -2.12 2.04
CA TRP A 108 16.58 -3.32 1.25
C TRP A 108 15.64 -3.45 0.02
N ILE A 109 16.25 -3.66 -1.15
CA ILE A 109 15.55 -3.93 -2.41
C ILE A 109 15.95 -5.34 -2.85
N PRO A 110 14.99 -6.22 -3.20
CA PRO A 110 15.33 -7.56 -3.67
C PRO A 110 16.09 -7.52 -4.99
N THR A 111 17.01 -8.44 -5.17
CA THR A 111 17.64 -8.72 -6.46
C THR A 111 16.64 -9.45 -7.37
N ASP A 112 16.90 -9.47 -8.68
CA ASP A 112 16.04 -10.14 -9.65
C ASP A 112 15.89 -11.64 -9.38
N ILE A 113 16.98 -12.26 -8.90
CA ILE A 113 16.97 -13.68 -8.50
C ILE A 113 16.02 -13.87 -7.30
N GLU A 114 16.07 -12.98 -6.33
CA GLU A 114 15.20 -13.03 -5.17
C GLU A 114 13.73 -12.80 -5.57
N VAL A 115 13.46 -11.85 -6.48
CA VAL A 115 12.10 -11.62 -7.02
C VAL A 115 11.54 -12.90 -7.64
N LYS A 116 12.31 -13.56 -8.51
CA LYS A 116 11.92 -14.85 -9.13
C LYS A 116 11.64 -15.93 -8.08
N LYS A 117 12.48 -16.04 -7.06
CA LYS A 117 12.29 -16.99 -5.96
C LYS A 117 11.06 -16.66 -5.10
N ILE A 118 10.80 -15.39 -4.82
CA ILE A 118 9.64 -14.96 -4.05
C ILE A 118 8.34 -15.28 -4.80
N ILE A 119 8.28 -15.00 -6.11
CA ILE A 119 7.13 -15.34 -6.95
C ILE A 119 6.94 -16.87 -6.98
N HIS A 120 8.01 -17.61 -7.22
CA HIS A 120 7.96 -19.07 -7.20
C HIS A 120 7.46 -19.63 -5.86
N GLN A 121 7.91 -19.06 -4.73
CA GLN A 121 7.44 -19.46 -3.40
C GLN A 121 5.93 -19.28 -3.22
N ALA A 122 5.35 -18.25 -3.85
CA ALA A 122 3.90 -18.06 -3.84
C ALA A 122 3.18 -19.10 -4.72
N ASP A 123 3.78 -19.52 -5.83
CA ASP A 123 3.20 -20.50 -6.77
C ASP A 123 3.19 -21.94 -6.25
N ILE A 124 4.11 -22.31 -5.33
CA ILE A 124 4.27 -23.69 -4.86
C ILE A 124 3.58 -24.00 -3.53
N GLN A 125 2.66 -23.15 -3.08
CA GLN A 125 1.90 -23.43 -1.86
C GLN A 125 1.07 -24.73 -2.00
N ARG A 126 0.91 -25.43 -0.86
CA ARG A 126 0.18 -26.71 -0.83
C ARG A 126 -1.25 -26.61 -1.35
N ASN A 127 -1.95 -25.51 -1.01
CA ASN A 127 -3.30 -25.25 -1.50
C ASN A 127 -3.22 -24.55 -2.86
N ARG A 128 -3.75 -25.17 -3.92
CA ARG A 128 -3.71 -24.66 -5.29
C ARG A 128 -4.45 -23.34 -5.48
N GLU A 129 -5.54 -23.13 -4.75
CA GLU A 129 -6.27 -21.89 -4.77
C GLU A 129 -5.41 -20.76 -4.20
N CYS A 130 -4.84 -20.97 -3.00
CA CYS A 130 -3.92 -20.02 -2.39
C CYS A 130 -2.70 -19.78 -3.29
N ALA A 131 -2.10 -20.82 -3.85
CA ALA A 131 -0.96 -20.70 -4.76
C ALA A 131 -1.29 -19.81 -5.98
N SER A 132 -2.43 -20.04 -6.62
CA SER A 132 -2.84 -19.25 -7.79
C SER A 132 -3.17 -17.80 -7.42
N ARG A 133 -3.87 -17.58 -6.31
CA ARG A 133 -4.19 -16.24 -5.80
C ARG A 133 -2.94 -15.46 -5.42
N ASP A 134 -2.12 -16.05 -4.59
CA ASP A 134 -0.97 -15.37 -3.99
C ASP A 134 0.15 -15.17 -5.03
N GLY A 135 0.28 -16.11 -5.98
CA GLY A 135 1.14 -15.96 -7.16
C GLY A 135 0.71 -14.79 -8.05
N ALA A 136 -0.61 -14.61 -8.26
CA ALA A 136 -1.14 -13.45 -8.98
C ALA A 136 -0.91 -12.14 -8.21
N ILE A 137 -1.12 -12.12 -6.88
CA ILE A 137 -0.86 -10.94 -6.04
C ILE A 137 0.63 -10.55 -6.11
N MET A 138 1.55 -11.52 -5.97
CA MET A 138 2.99 -11.24 -6.05
C MET A 138 3.39 -10.64 -7.40
N ARG A 139 2.85 -11.19 -8.51
CA ARG A 139 3.13 -10.67 -9.84
C ARG A 139 2.62 -9.24 -10.04
N ILE A 140 1.43 -8.93 -9.54
CA ILE A 140 0.91 -7.54 -9.56
C ILE A 140 1.84 -6.59 -8.78
N LEU A 141 2.28 -6.99 -7.59
CA LEU A 141 3.18 -6.17 -6.78
C LEU A 141 4.50 -5.90 -7.48
N PHE A 142 5.12 -6.92 -8.10
CA PHE A 142 6.40 -6.80 -8.78
C PHE A 142 6.31 -6.29 -10.22
N SER A 143 5.14 -6.27 -10.85
CA SER A 143 4.97 -5.68 -12.19
C SER A 143 4.38 -4.28 -12.16
N GLY A 144 3.36 -4.06 -11.33
CA GLY A 144 2.68 -2.77 -11.25
C GLY A 144 3.23 -1.82 -10.18
N GLY A 145 4.01 -2.34 -9.22
CA GLY A 145 4.47 -1.53 -8.09
C GLY A 145 3.33 -1.00 -7.21
N LEU A 146 2.18 -1.67 -7.18
CA LEU A 146 1.02 -1.24 -6.43
C LEU A 146 1.23 -1.34 -4.92
N ARG A 147 0.52 -0.48 -4.17
CA ARG A 147 0.43 -0.66 -2.72
C ARG A 147 -0.47 -1.85 -2.40
N ILE A 148 -0.14 -2.60 -1.35
CA ILE A 148 -0.92 -3.79 -0.97
C ILE A 148 -2.40 -3.46 -0.70
N GLY A 149 -2.70 -2.28 -0.15
CA GLY A 149 -4.06 -1.82 0.07
C GLY A 149 -4.82 -1.54 -1.24
N GLU A 150 -4.14 -1.11 -2.29
CA GLU A 150 -4.72 -0.94 -3.62
C GLU A 150 -5.08 -2.31 -4.22
N VAL A 151 -4.17 -3.28 -4.11
CA VAL A 151 -4.41 -4.67 -4.56
C VAL A 151 -5.59 -5.31 -3.80
N ALA A 152 -5.70 -5.08 -2.51
CA ALA A 152 -6.79 -5.63 -1.69
C ALA A 152 -8.17 -5.06 -2.08
N ARG A 153 -8.22 -3.82 -2.58
CA ARG A 153 -9.47 -3.18 -3.01
C ARG A 153 -9.85 -3.44 -4.45
N MET A 154 -8.97 -4.04 -5.25
CA MET A 154 -9.24 -4.31 -6.66
C MET A 154 -10.54 -5.08 -6.86
N GLU A 155 -11.26 -4.70 -7.88
CA GLU A 155 -12.47 -5.36 -8.34
C GLU A 155 -12.24 -6.05 -9.71
N LEU A 156 -13.12 -6.97 -10.06
CA LEU A 156 -13.05 -7.65 -11.37
C LEU A 156 -13.13 -6.64 -12.54
N ASN A 157 -13.91 -5.58 -12.34
CA ASN A 157 -14.09 -4.51 -13.33
C ASN A 157 -12.90 -3.55 -13.45
N ASP A 158 -11.86 -3.69 -12.61
CA ASP A 158 -10.66 -2.87 -12.70
C ASP A 158 -9.64 -3.40 -13.70
N LEU A 159 -9.85 -4.61 -14.22
CA LEU A 159 -8.99 -5.17 -15.24
C LEU A 159 -9.16 -4.42 -16.57
N ARG A 160 -8.04 -4.06 -17.19
CA ARG A 160 -7.97 -3.39 -18.50
C ARG A 160 -7.05 -4.19 -19.42
N GLU A 161 -7.14 -3.93 -20.71
CA GLU A 161 -6.27 -4.59 -21.69
C GLU A 161 -4.78 -4.43 -21.38
N ASN A 162 -4.37 -3.20 -21.00
CA ASN A 162 -2.97 -2.85 -20.79
C ASN A 162 -2.55 -2.74 -19.33
N GLY A 163 -3.40 -3.17 -18.38
CA GLY A 163 -3.09 -3.04 -16.95
C GLY A 163 -4.29 -3.13 -16.05
N VAL A 164 -4.26 -2.45 -14.94
CA VAL A 164 -5.32 -2.42 -13.93
C VAL A 164 -5.69 -0.98 -13.59
N PHE A 165 -6.97 -0.71 -13.46
CA PHE A 165 -7.46 0.57 -12.96
C PHE A 165 -7.27 0.62 -11.44
N VAL A 166 -6.74 1.71 -10.93
CA VAL A 166 -6.48 1.88 -9.51
C VAL A 166 -7.26 3.08 -8.99
N HIS A 167 -8.18 2.79 -8.08
CA HIS A 167 -8.97 3.80 -7.41
C HIS A 167 -8.13 4.65 -6.46
N SER A 168 -8.44 5.94 -6.43
CA SER A 168 -7.72 6.91 -5.60
C SER A 168 -7.93 6.67 -4.11
N GLU A 169 -6.85 6.81 -3.34
CA GLU A 169 -6.92 7.07 -1.90
C GLU A 169 -6.56 8.53 -1.64
N LYS A 170 -7.42 9.23 -0.90
CA LYS A 170 -7.10 10.55 -0.31
C LYS A 170 -6.66 11.63 -1.33
N GLY A 171 -7.34 11.72 -2.47
CA GLY A 171 -7.08 12.78 -3.45
C GLY A 171 -5.89 12.49 -4.38
N GLU A 172 -5.37 11.27 -4.40
CA GLU A 172 -4.49 10.82 -5.47
C GLU A 172 -5.31 10.66 -6.77
N VAL A 173 -4.65 10.73 -7.91
CA VAL A 173 -5.32 10.61 -9.21
C VAL A 173 -5.64 9.15 -9.50
N GLU A 174 -6.88 8.86 -9.87
CA GLU A 174 -7.27 7.57 -10.44
C GLU A 174 -6.55 7.36 -11.76
N THR A 175 -6.01 6.17 -11.98
CA THR A 175 -5.21 5.91 -13.18
C THR A 175 -5.16 4.43 -13.52
N ILE A 176 -4.78 4.15 -14.76
CA ILE A 176 -4.44 2.80 -15.21
C ILE A 176 -2.95 2.57 -14.95
N VAL A 177 -2.65 1.50 -14.23
CA VAL A 177 -1.28 1.05 -13.95
C VAL A 177 -0.96 -0.13 -14.84
N GLY A 178 0.09 0.00 -15.67
CA GLY A 178 0.57 -1.08 -16.50
C GLY A 178 1.12 -2.23 -15.66
N ILE A 179 0.74 -3.45 -16.02
CA ILE A 179 1.30 -4.69 -15.45
C ILE A 179 1.81 -5.59 -16.57
N SER A 180 2.69 -6.53 -16.25
CA SER A 180 3.22 -7.48 -17.23
C SER A 180 2.14 -8.46 -17.71
N ASP A 181 2.35 -9.04 -18.89
CA ASP A 181 1.47 -10.10 -19.42
C ASP A 181 1.48 -11.32 -18.52
N ASP A 182 2.61 -11.66 -17.89
CA ASP A 182 2.69 -12.75 -16.90
C ASP A 182 1.76 -12.48 -15.70
N ALA A 183 1.73 -11.26 -15.18
CA ALA A 183 0.82 -10.89 -14.10
C ALA A 183 -0.65 -10.97 -14.56
N MET A 184 -0.96 -10.45 -15.74
CA MET A 184 -2.31 -10.50 -16.30
C MET A 184 -2.78 -11.94 -16.51
N ASN A 185 -1.92 -12.80 -17.04
CA ASN A 185 -2.24 -14.22 -17.26
C ASN A 185 -2.44 -14.97 -15.93
N ALA A 186 -1.63 -14.66 -14.91
CA ALA A 186 -1.82 -15.23 -13.57
C ALA A 186 -3.17 -14.81 -12.95
N ILE A 187 -3.57 -13.54 -13.11
CA ILE A 187 -4.87 -13.06 -12.68
C ILE A 187 -6.00 -13.78 -13.39
N ARG A 188 -5.94 -13.88 -14.72
CA ARG A 188 -6.96 -14.57 -15.52
C ARG A 188 -7.09 -16.03 -15.13
N LYS A 189 -5.96 -16.73 -14.92
CA LYS A 189 -5.94 -18.11 -14.44
C LYS A 189 -6.60 -18.25 -13.08
N TYR A 190 -6.28 -17.32 -12.15
CA TYR A 190 -6.90 -17.31 -10.82
C TYR A 190 -8.41 -17.13 -10.91
N ILE A 191 -8.89 -16.14 -11.67
CA ILE A 191 -10.33 -15.86 -11.85
C ILE A 191 -11.04 -17.08 -12.45
N GLN A 192 -10.47 -17.68 -13.46
CA GLN A 192 -11.10 -18.75 -14.23
C GLN A 192 -11.23 -20.05 -13.46
N TYR A 193 -10.22 -20.42 -12.66
CA TYR A 193 -10.11 -21.78 -12.10
C TYR A 193 -10.15 -21.83 -10.57
N TYR A 194 -9.82 -20.74 -9.88
CA TYR A 194 -9.54 -20.81 -8.46
C TYR A 194 -10.25 -19.76 -7.61
N ARG A 195 -10.76 -18.69 -8.22
CA ARG A 195 -11.41 -17.63 -7.47
C ARG A 195 -12.74 -18.12 -6.88
N ARG A 196 -12.89 -17.98 -5.56
CA ARG A 196 -14.17 -18.20 -4.88
C ARG A 196 -15.10 -17.00 -5.06
N PRO A 197 -16.38 -17.19 -5.41
CA PRO A 197 -17.34 -16.10 -5.59
C PRO A 197 -17.95 -15.61 -4.25
N THR A 198 -17.17 -15.63 -3.15
CA THR A 198 -17.59 -15.19 -1.82
C THR A 198 -17.85 -13.68 -1.71
N ASP A 199 -17.23 -12.90 -2.59
CA ASP A 199 -17.57 -11.49 -2.87
C ASP A 199 -17.64 -11.34 -4.39
N PRO A 200 -18.80 -10.94 -4.97
CA PRO A 200 -19.00 -10.93 -6.42
C PRO A 200 -18.14 -9.87 -7.13
N LYS A 201 -17.74 -8.81 -6.44
CA LYS A 201 -16.97 -7.70 -7.03
C LYS A 201 -15.48 -7.85 -6.81
N ALA A 202 -15.04 -8.28 -5.63
CA ALA A 202 -13.63 -8.31 -5.27
C ALA A 202 -12.81 -9.17 -6.21
N LEU A 203 -11.66 -8.68 -6.68
CA LEU A 203 -10.74 -9.47 -7.48
C LEU A 203 -10.14 -10.62 -6.65
N PHE A 204 -9.62 -10.33 -5.47
CA PHE A 204 -8.99 -11.31 -4.58
C PHE A 204 -9.88 -11.63 -3.39
N THR A 205 -10.21 -12.92 -3.26
CA THR A 205 -11.13 -13.44 -2.24
C THR A 205 -10.48 -14.51 -1.37
N SER A 206 -11.08 -14.71 -0.21
CA SER A 206 -10.82 -15.81 0.70
C SER A 206 -12.15 -16.48 1.09
N GLU A 207 -12.12 -17.41 2.03
CA GLU A 207 -13.36 -18.05 2.54
C GLU A 207 -14.35 -17.04 3.13
N GLY A 208 -13.83 -15.98 3.77
CA GLY A 208 -14.63 -14.92 4.39
C GLY A 208 -15.02 -13.76 3.46
N GLY A 209 -14.80 -13.86 2.16
CA GLY A 209 -15.08 -12.79 1.20
C GLY A 209 -13.83 -12.06 0.70
N ARG A 210 -13.93 -10.74 0.47
CA ARG A 210 -12.80 -9.89 0.06
C ARG A 210 -11.65 -10.00 1.07
N MET A 211 -10.43 -10.16 0.57
CA MET A 211 -9.26 -10.13 1.44
C MET A 211 -9.04 -8.73 2.01
N ASP A 212 -9.07 -8.60 3.33
CA ASP A 212 -8.69 -7.36 4.02
C ASP A 212 -7.23 -7.00 3.76
N SER A 213 -6.92 -5.70 3.67
CA SER A 213 -5.60 -5.21 3.31
C SER A 213 -4.51 -5.56 4.33
N GLU A 214 -4.85 -5.60 5.61
CA GLU A 214 -3.89 -5.96 6.67
C GLU A 214 -3.64 -7.47 6.69
N TYR A 215 -4.68 -8.27 6.51
CA TYR A 215 -4.53 -9.71 6.35
C TYR A 215 -3.68 -10.04 5.11
N MET A 216 -4.00 -9.42 3.95
CA MET A 216 -3.22 -9.60 2.72
C MET A 216 -1.75 -9.19 2.93
N ARG A 217 -1.50 -8.07 3.59
CA ARG A 217 -0.15 -7.58 3.89
C ARG A 217 0.65 -8.59 4.73
N GLN A 218 0.05 -9.10 5.80
CA GLN A 218 0.70 -10.08 6.68
C GLN A 218 0.95 -11.40 5.96
N HIS A 219 -0.05 -11.88 5.22
CA HIS A 219 0.01 -13.14 4.48
C HIS A 219 1.10 -13.12 3.39
N ILE A 220 1.09 -12.12 2.54
CA ILE A 220 2.09 -11.93 1.48
C ILE A 220 3.48 -11.69 2.03
N SER A 221 3.61 -10.91 3.13
CA SER A 221 4.89 -10.75 3.82
C SER A 221 5.45 -12.07 4.33
N ARG A 222 4.61 -12.93 4.90
CA ARG A 222 5.02 -14.25 5.42
C ARG A 222 5.57 -15.14 4.30
N ILE A 223 4.91 -15.17 3.15
CA ILE A 223 5.36 -15.97 1.98
C ILE A 223 6.73 -15.46 1.50
N GLY A 224 6.86 -14.15 1.29
CA GLY A 224 8.12 -13.59 0.78
C GLY A 224 9.29 -13.71 1.76
N LYS A 225 9.01 -13.69 3.07
CA LYS A 225 10.02 -13.86 4.12
C LYS A 225 10.61 -15.28 4.20
N ILE A 226 9.98 -16.27 3.61
CA ILE A 226 10.58 -17.61 3.45
C ILE A 226 11.83 -17.52 2.57
N VAL A 227 11.84 -16.62 1.59
CA VAL A 227 12.99 -16.41 0.69
C VAL A 227 13.94 -15.33 1.24
N CYS A 228 13.38 -14.19 1.66
CA CYS A 228 14.13 -13.03 2.13
C CYS A 228 13.52 -12.47 3.42
N LYS A 229 14.24 -12.54 4.54
CA LYS A 229 13.77 -12.10 5.86
C LYS A 229 13.29 -10.63 5.89
N ASP A 230 13.89 -9.78 5.06
CA ASP A 230 13.61 -8.35 5.00
C ASP A 230 12.49 -8.00 4.02
N PHE A 231 11.89 -9.00 3.36
CA PHE A 231 10.80 -8.80 2.43
C PHE A 231 9.57 -8.20 3.12
N HIS A 232 9.01 -7.20 2.49
CA HIS A 232 7.67 -6.65 2.75
C HIS A 232 7.06 -6.17 1.42
N PRO A 233 5.72 -6.11 1.27
CA PRO A 233 5.09 -5.77 -0.01
C PRO A 233 5.56 -4.44 -0.62
N HIS A 234 5.95 -3.47 0.22
CA HIS A 234 6.47 -2.19 -0.28
C HIS A 234 7.86 -2.30 -0.93
N SER A 235 8.66 -3.31 -0.57
CA SER A 235 9.95 -3.56 -1.24
C SER A 235 9.80 -3.97 -2.71
N ALA A 236 8.67 -4.60 -3.08
CA ALA A 236 8.35 -4.85 -4.49
C ALA A 236 8.18 -3.54 -5.27
N ARG A 237 7.52 -2.54 -4.69
CA ARG A 237 7.37 -1.22 -5.30
C ARG A 237 8.71 -0.49 -5.45
N HIS A 238 9.62 -0.60 -4.48
CA HIS A 238 10.97 -0.07 -4.59
C HIS A 238 11.75 -0.75 -5.73
N TRP A 239 11.63 -2.08 -5.84
CA TRP A 239 12.25 -2.83 -6.93
C TRP A 239 11.72 -2.38 -8.29
N VAL A 240 10.38 -2.23 -8.46
CA VAL A 240 9.79 -1.72 -9.71
C VAL A 240 10.32 -0.33 -10.04
N ALA A 241 10.35 0.58 -9.06
CA ALA A 241 10.89 1.93 -9.25
C ALA A 241 12.35 1.89 -9.74
N THR A 242 13.19 1.10 -9.08
CA THR A 242 14.61 0.98 -9.41
C THR A 242 14.79 0.36 -10.81
N THR A 243 14.08 -0.74 -11.11
CA THR A 243 14.15 -1.43 -12.40
C THR A 243 13.74 -0.52 -13.56
N LEU A 244 12.67 0.27 -13.39
CA LEU A 244 12.20 1.18 -14.43
C LEU A 244 13.16 2.36 -14.65
N LEU A 245 13.75 2.89 -13.56
CA LEU A 245 14.69 4.02 -13.63
C LEU A 245 16.08 3.62 -14.14
N SER A 246 16.59 2.45 -13.74
CA SER A 246 17.92 2.01 -14.13
C SER A 246 17.95 1.46 -15.55
N GLY A 247 16.84 0.90 -16.05
CA GLY A 247 16.87 0.09 -17.26
C GLY A 247 17.72 -1.17 -17.08
N ARG A 248 18.08 -1.81 -18.18
CA ARG A 248 19.02 -2.95 -18.26
C ARG A 248 19.70 -2.88 -19.60
N GLU A 249 20.82 -2.20 -19.64
CA GLU A 249 21.56 -1.98 -20.90
C GLU A 249 22.03 -3.30 -21.51
N ASP A 250 22.42 -4.25 -20.69
CA ASP A 250 22.80 -5.61 -21.08
C ASP A 250 21.67 -6.42 -21.74
N GLU A 251 20.42 -6.12 -21.40
CA GLU A 251 19.23 -6.72 -21.99
C GLU A 251 18.56 -5.80 -23.06
N GLY A 252 19.20 -4.68 -23.43
CA GLY A 252 18.67 -3.70 -24.39
C GLY A 252 17.43 -2.96 -23.87
N ILE A 253 17.25 -2.88 -22.55
CA ILE A 253 16.14 -2.18 -21.90
C ILE A 253 16.62 -0.80 -21.44
N ALA A 254 16.23 0.25 -22.16
CA ALA A 254 16.57 1.61 -21.78
C ALA A 254 15.82 2.07 -20.51
N PRO A 255 16.41 2.95 -19.69
CA PRO A 255 15.72 3.54 -18.53
C PRO A 255 14.49 4.33 -18.96
N ILE A 256 13.48 4.37 -18.08
CA ILE A 256 12.29 5.19 -18.26
C ILE A 256 12.48 6.52 -17.54
N ASP A 257 12.04 7.62 -18.15
CA ASP A 257 12.09 8.95 -17.53
C ASP A 257 11.40 8.94 -16.15
N ILE A 258 12.03 9.56 -15.17
CA ILE A 258 11.58 9.61 -13.78
C ILE A 258 10.14 10.11 -13.62
N ARG A 259 9.67 10.99 -14.53
CA ARG A 259 8.30 11.53 -14.50
C ARG A 259 7.26 10.44 -14.79
N PHE A 260 7.56 9.57 -15.77
CA PHE A 260 6.69 8.43 -16.07
C PHE A 260 6.67 7.43 -14.90
N VAL A 261 7.83 7.17 -14.30
CA VAL A 261 7.91 6.27 -13.12
C VAL A 261 7.14 6.86 -11.93
N GLN A 262 7.25 8.16 -11.69
CA GLN A 262 6.51 8.87 -10.64
C GLN A 262 5.00 8.80 -10.87
N THR A 263 4.55 9.05 -12.10
CA THR A 263 3.14 8.95 -12.48
C THR A 263 2.63 7.52 -12.32
N HIS A 264 3.39 6.54 -12.82
CA HIS A 264 3.06 5.12 -12.71
C HIS A 264 2.93 4.68 -11.25
N LEU A 265 3.85 5.11 -10.40
CA LEU A 265 3.83 4.79 -8.98
C LEU A 265 2.88 5.69 -8.15
N ARG A 266 2.32 6.74 -8.73
CA ARG A 266 1.41 7.69 -8.04
C ARG A 266 2.02 8.24 -6.75
N HIS A 267 3.28 8.75 -6.83
CA HIS A 267 3.93 9.36 -5.69
C HIS A 267 3.39 10.77 -5.43
N ALA A 268 2.59 10.94 -4.37
CA ALA A 268 1.94 12.20 -3.99
C ALA A 268 2.89 13.32 -3.52
N SER A 269 4.20 13.06 -3.40
CA SER A 269 5.11 13.98 -2.71
C SER A 269 6.10 14.70 -3.61
N LEU A 270 5.60 15.36 -4.67
CA LEU A 270 6.36 16.44 -5.29
C LEU A 270 5.44 17.65 -5.45
N ALA A 271 5.43 18.52 -4.47
CA ALA A 271 4.72 19.79 -4.47
C ALA A 271 5.13 20.76 -5.60
N SER A 272 6.05 20.33 -6.46
CA SER A 272 6.52 21.07 -7.63
C SER A 272 6.07 20.48 -8.98
N THR A 273 5.23 19.43 -9.00
CA THR A 273 4.90 18.70 -10.23
C THR A 273 3.57 19.11 -10.86
N GLN A 274 2.97 20.21 -10.46
CA GLN A 274 1.79 20.76 -11.14
C GLN A 274 2.02 21.10 -12.62
N VAL A 275 3.24 21.08 -13.09
CA VAL A 275 3.60 21.39 -14.50
C VAL A 275 3.47 20.17 -15.44
N TYR A 276 3.28 18.95 -14.92
CA TYR A 276 3.37 17.72 -15.73
C TYR A 276 2.09 16.88 -15.77
N THR A 277 0.93 17.49 -15.59
CA THR A 277 -0.39 16.84 -15.52
C THR A 277 -0.94 16.32 -16.86
N HIS A 278 -0.14 16.20 -17.91
CA HIS A 278 -0.62 15.77 -19.23
C HIS A 278 0.00 14.48 -19.76
N VAL A 279 0.41 13.56 -18.87
CA VAL A 279 0.77 12.21 -19.31
C VAL A 279 -0.51 11.41 -19.47
N ASP A 280 -0.81 11.03 -20.70
CA ASP A 280 -1.94 10.15 -21.02
C ASP A 280 -1.79 8.82 -20.26
N PRO A 281 -2.73 8.47 -19.35
CA PRO A 281 -2.63 7.28 -18.51
C PRO A 281 -2.55 5.97 -19.33
N GLU A 282 -3.29 5.88 -20.42
CA GLU A 282 -3.32 4.71 -21.30
C GLU A 282 -1.96 4.50 -21.98
N LYS A 283 -1.39 5.59 -22.52
CA LYS A 283 -0.06 5.57 -23.16
C LYS A 283 1.03 5.18 -22.16
N ASN A 284 0.97 5.71 -20.93
CA ASN A 284 1.91 5.38 -19.88
C ASN A 284 1.78 3.91 -19.46
N ALA A 285 0.55 3.40 -19.25
CA ALA A 285 0.30 2.01 -18.92
C ALA A 285 0.84 1.04 -19.97
N LYS A 286 0.63 1.36 -21.27
CA LYS A 286 1.16 0.57 -22.39
C LYS A 286 2.70 0.52 -22.37
N LEU A 287 3.36 1.67 -22.20
CA LEU A 287 4.81 1.77 -22.15
C LEU A 287 5.41 0.94 -21.01
N VAL A 288 4.83 1.04 -19.81
CA VAL A 288 5.28 0.28 -18.63
C VAL A 288 5.08 -1.22 -18.84
N ARG A 289 3.92 -1.63 -19.37
CA ARG A 289 3.62 -3.03 -19.69
C ARG A 289 4.66 -3.62 -20.65
N GLU A 290 4.98 -2.92 -21.74
CA GLU A 290 5.98 -3.36 -22.71
C GLU A 290 7.36 -3.57 -22.06
N ARG A 291 7.76 -2.67 -21.14
CA ARG A 291 9.03 -2.76 -20.41
C ARG A 291 9.07 -3.94 -19.45
N LEU A 292 8.00 -4.12 -18.68
CA LEU A 292 7.92 -5.21 -17.72
C LEU A 292 7.81 -6.57 -18.39
N ASN A 293 7.13 -6.67 -19.53
CA ASN A 293 7.06 -7.90 -20.30
C ASN A 293 8.44 -8.38 -20.74
N LYS A 294 9.33 -7.48 -21.17
CA LYS A 294 10.72 -7.85 -21.53
C LYS A 294 11.46 -8.50 -20.35
N PHE A 295 11.18 -8.08 -19.11
CA PHE A 295 11.75 -8.70 -17.92
C PHE A 295 11.18 -10.09 -17.61
N PHE A 296 9.83 -10.23 -17.70
CA PHE A 296 9.12 -11.45 -17.33
C PHE A 296 9.07 -12.51 -18.45
N LEU A 297 9.33 -12.16 -19.72
CA LEU A 297 9.37 -13.08 -20.86
C LEU A 297 10.45 -14.20 -20.75
N VAL A 298 11.36 -14.09 -19.79
CA VAL A 298 12.40 -15.10 -19.54
C VAL A 298 11.90 -16.31 -18.73
N ILE A 299 10.62 -16.34 -18.33
CA ILE A 299 10.02 -17.48 -17.62
C ILE A 299 9.09 -18.23 -18.59
N PRO A 300 9.52 -19.34 -19.19
CA PRO A 300 8.61 -20.13 -20.02
C PRO A 300 7.57 -20.80 -19.13
N LEU A 301 6.40 -20.20 -19.02
CA LEU A 301 5.22 -20.90 -18.57
C LEU A 301 4.78 -21.84 -19.74
N LYS A 302 4.82 -23.14 -19.53
CA LYS A 302 4.10 -24.09 -20.39
C LYS A 302 2.59 -23.81 -20.22
N SER A 303 2.08 -22.83 -20.96
CA SER A 303 0.66 -22.54 -21.07
C SER A 303 0.16 -23.18 -22.35
N GLY A 304 -0.73 -24.15 -22.23
CA GLY A 304 -1.55 -24.59 -23.36
C GLY A 304 -2.42 -23.43 -23.89
N PRO A 305 -2.89 -23.49 -25.14
CA PRO A 305 -3.64 -22.41 -25.76
C PRO A 305 -4.93 -22.12 -24.98
N MET A 306 -5.11 -20.84 -24.58
CA MET A 306 -6.35 -20.38 -23.95
C MET A 306 -7.49 -20.30 -24.97
N ASN A 307 -8.66 -20.80 -24.61
CA ASN A 307 -9.86 -20.72 -25.42
C ASN A 307 -10.39 -19.28 -25.46
N PRO A 308 -10.42 -18.60 -26.63
CA PRO A 308 -10.84 -17.19 -26.76
C PRO A 308 -12.29 -16.93 -26.33
N HIS A 309 -13.17 -17.94 -26.42
CA HIS A 309 -14.60 -17.79 -26.12
C HIS A 309 -14.93 -17.65 -24.62
N MET A 310 -13.98 -17.89 -23.71
CA MET A 310 -14.22 -17.69 -22.26
C MET A 310 -14.09 -16.24 -21.82
N LEU A 311 -13.29 -15.43 -22.51
CA LEU A 311 -13.16 -13.99 -22.20
C LEU A 311 -14.50 -13.24 -22.48
N GLU A 312 -15.24 -13.64 -23.51
CA GLU A 312 -16.55 -13.05 -23.83
C GLU A 312 -17.60 -13.28 -22.73
N ARG A 313 -17.55 -14.41 -22.00
CA ARG A 313 -18.50 -14.68 -20.90
C ARG A 313 -18.27 -13.80 -19.68
N VAL A 314 -17.00 -13.50 -19.36
CA VAL A 314 -16.65 -12.60 -18.25
C VAL A 314 -17.08 -11.16 -18.58
N TRP A 315 -16.92 -10.74 -19.84
CA TRP A 315 -17.30 -9.40 -20.32
C TRP A 315 -18.83 -9.23 -20.48
N ARG A 316 -19.54 -10.25 -20.94
CA ARG A 316 -21.02 -10.18 -21.14
C ARG A 316 -21.81 -10.28 -19.83
N GLY A 317 -21.23 -10.85 -18.77
CA GLY A 317 -21.86 -10.91 -17.43
C GLY A 317 -21.83 -9.62 -16.63
N SER A 318 -20.99 -8.65 -17.02
CA SER A 318 -20.77 -7.41 -16.24
C SER A 318 -21.39 -6.15 -16.86
N ASN A 319 -22.05 -6.25 -18.01
CA ASN A 319 -22.71 -5.10 -18.65
C ASN A 319 -24.24 -5.30 -18.60
N PRO A 320 -24.99 -4.57 -17.76
CA PRO A 320 -26.43 -4.55 -17.84
C PRO A 320 -26.84 -3.98 -19.23
N ARG A 321 -27.71 -4.66 -19.94
CA ARG A 321 -28.31 -4.14 -21.18
C ARG A 321 -29.02 -2.83 -20.87
N PRO A 322 -28.95 -1.81 -21.75
CA PRO A 322 -29.84 -0.67 -21.64
C PRO A 322 -31.30 -1.21 -21.66
N MET A 323 -32.09 -0.75 -20.71
CA MET A 323 -33.55 -0.96 -20.76
C MET A 323 -34.08 -0.07 -21.86
N ASP A 324 -34.79 -0.71 -22.83
CA ASP A 324 -35.67 -0.05 -23.76
C ASP A 324 -36.89 0.57 -23.03
#